data_7d6680868716a02bcbda68593ce757b1
#
_entry.id   7d6680868716a02bcbda68593ce757b1
#
_cell.length_a   1.000
_cell.length_b   1.000
_cell.length_c   1.000
_cell.angle_alpha   90.00
_cell.angle_beta   90.00
_cell.angle_gamma   90.00
#
_symmetry.space_group_name_H-M   'P 1'
#
loop_
_entity.id
_entity.type
_entity.pdbx_description
1 polymer ?
#
loop_
_entity_poly.entity_id
_entity_poly.type
_entity_poly.pdbx_seq_one_letter_code
_entity_poly.pdbx_strand_id
1 'polypeptide(L)'
;MARTLEVIQQEIKTKIRTYTELDDYLFPEDGGSNVSVFNLIIYVVSAALYTFEVMVDILQATIQDIADSAPSGNAKWLQRQILNFQFGDVITLVDFVPTYSPVDESARIVTVCSVKELGSGVVSIKVAKGTAPSLGPLSAPELAALKDYYFGTSTTEGIGFAGVRAQFVNLDPDRMRVEATVYFLGQYVEADVKADVIDAIDDFFATFQDVAFDGTVFMIKLVDAIQAVPGVSRVELTDIKAREATVALGSATDIDVQGYYTTVAGYLISEDTASNTLDDTITMTEESI
;
A
#
# COMPACT_ATOMS: atom_id res chain seq x y z
N MET A 1 16.86 -3.88 -13.51
CA MET A 1 17.29 -2.58 -14.06
C MET A 1 18.73 -2.75 -14.57
N ALA A 2 18.98 -2.45 -15.84
CA ALA A 2 20.31 -2.59 -16.46
C ALA A 2 21.34 -1.71 -15.75
N ARG A 3 22.55 -2.23 -15.58
CA ARG A 3 23.69 -1.46 -15.07
C ARG A 3 24.12 -0.41 -16.11
N THR A 4 24.74 0.68 -15.69
CA THR A 4 25.30 1.64 -16.67
C THR A 4 26.53 1.07 -17.36
N LEU A 5 26.80 1.56 -18.57
CA LEU A 5 27.97 1.14 -19.34
C LEU A 5 29.28 1.29 -18.54
N GLU A 6 29.40 2.37 -17.78
CA GLU A 6 30.57 2.68 -16.93
C GLU A 6 30.74 1.65 -15.81
N VAL A 7 29.64 1.25 -15.16
CA VAL A 7 29.65 0.22 -14.10
C VAL A 7 30.14 -1.10 -14.67
N ILE A 8 29.62 -1.53 -15.83
CA ILE A 8 30.01 -2.77 -16.48
C ILE A 8 31.49 -2.74 -16.85
N GLN A 9 31.98 -1.61 -17.42
CA GLN A 9 33.40 -1.45 -17.73
C GLN A 9 34.29 -1.57 -16.49
N GLN A 10 33.88 -0.93 -15.39
CA GLN A 10 34.63 -0.97 -14.15
C GLN A 10 34.68 -2.37 -13.54
N GLU A 11 33.57 -3.10 -13.59
CA GLU A 11 33.54 -4.49 -13.13
C GLU A 11 34.44 -5.40 -13.97
N ILE A 12 34.42 -5.25 -15.28
CA ILE A 12 35.33 -6.01 -16.18
C ILE A 12 36.78 -5.69 -15.85
N LYS A 13 37.12 -4.41 -15.71
CA LYS A 13 38.49 -3.99 -15.34
C LYS A 13 38.90 -4.55 -13.98
N THR A 14 38.01 -4.48 -13.00
CA THR A 14 38.25 -5.04 -11.66
C THR A 14 38.48 -6.55 -11.74
N LYS A 15 37.67 -7.26 -12.54
CA LYS A 15 37.82 -8.69 -12.71
C LYS A 15 39.13 -9.08 -13.40
N ILE A 16 39.54 -8.33 -14.43
CA ILE A 16 40.80 -8.57 -15.11
C ILE A 16 42.00 -8.39 -14.15
N ARG A 17 41.94 -7.37 -13.26
CA ARG A 17 42.98 -7.13 -12.24
C ARG A 17 43.12 -8.24 -11.21
N THR A 18 42.16 -9.12 -11.07
CA THR A 18 42.31 -10.32 -10.21
C THR A 18 43.29 -11.37 -10.83
N TYR A 19 43.67 -11.20 -12.10
CA TYR A 19 44.64 -12.06 -12.77
C TYR A 19 45.97 -11.32 -12.90
N THR A 20 46.90 -11.58 -12.00
CA THR A 20 48.20 -10.87 -11.89
C THR A 20 49.02 -10.88 -13.19
N GLU A 21 48.87 -11.91 -14.03
CA GLU A 21 49.52 -12.02 -15.34
C GLU A 21 49.01 -11.02 -16.38
N LEU A 22 47.79 -10.47 -16.16
CA LEU A 22 47.14 -9.51 -17.06
C LEU A 22 47.19 -8.07 -16.54
N ASP A 23 47.35 -7.87 -15.24
CA ASP A 23 47.28 -6.55 -14.60
C ASP A 23 48.44 -5.67 -15.07
N ASP A 24 49.68 -6.15 -15.01
CA ASP A 24 50.89 -5.42 -15.43
C ASP A 24 50.91 -5.05 -16.91
N TYR A 25 50.29 -5.89 -17.76
CA TYR A 25 50.25 -5.72 -19.21
C TYR A 25 49.15 -4.75 -19.68
N LEU A 26 48.00 -4.79 -19.03
CA LEU A 26 46.76 -4.14 -19.50
C LEU A 26 46.51 -2.79 -18.83
N PHE A 27 47.00 -2.60 -17.62
CA PHE A 27 46.75 -1.43 -16.83
C PHE A 27 48.07 -0.93 -16.15
N PRO A 28 49.03 -0.39 -16.92
CA PRO A 28 50.22 0.21 -16.31
C PRO A 28 49.85 1.28 -15.31
N GLU A 29 50.63 1.47 -14.24
CA GLU A 29 50.42 2.39 -13.14
C GLU A 29 50.10 3.84 -13.59
N ASP A 30 50.53 4.22 -14.78
CA ASP A 30 50.31 5.55 -15.38
C ASP A 30 48.90 5.74 -16.01
N GLY A 31 47.96 4.84 -15.74
CA GLY A 31 46.55 4.99 -16.14
C GLY A 31 46.22 4.65 -17.58
N GLY A 32 47.15 4.10 -18.36
CA GLY A 32 46.94 3.60 -19.73
C GLY A 32 46.05 4.45 -20.66
N SER A 33 46.37 4.51 -21.94
CA SER A 33 45.58 5.30 -22.91
C SER A 33 44.15 4.72 -23.04
N ASN A 34 43.13 5.58 -22.95
CA ASN A 34 41.74 5.21 -23.23
C ASN A 34 41.55 4.66 -24.65
N VAL A 35 42.53 4.84 -25.52
CA VAL A 35 42.54 4.37 -26.93
C VAL A 35 43.35 3.08 -27.07
N SER A 36 43.81 2.46 -25.99
CA SER A 36 44.48 1.16 -26.07
C SER A 36 43.52 0.09 -26.60
N VAL A 37 44.08 -0.85 -27.37
CA VAL A 37 43.27 -1.94 -27.95
C VAL A 37 42.46 -2.70 -26.91
N PHE A 38 42.99 -2.86 -25.70
CA PHE A 38 42.30 -3.53 -24.60
C PHE A 38 41.13 -2.69 -24.05
N ASN A 39 41.30 -1.39 -23.88
CA ASN A 39 40.22 -0.54 -23.48
C ASN A 39 39.08 -0.49 -24.51
N LEU A 40 39.42 -0.53 -25.80
CA LEU A 40 38.44 -0.62 -26.88
C LEU A 40 37.69 -1.96 -26.85
N ILE A 41 38.40 -3.07 -26.60
CA ILE A 41 37.75 -4.39 -26.44
C ILE A 41 36.84 -4.39 -25.24
N ILE A 42 37.28 -3.88 -24.10
CA ILE A 42 36.44 -3.75 -22.89
C ILE A 42 35.19 -2.92 -23.20
N TYR A 43 35.36 -1.80 -23.91
CA TYR A 43 34.24 -0.95 -24.31
C TYR A 43 33.22 -1.73 -25.18
N VAL A 44 33.69 -2.44 -26.21
CA VAL A 44 32.81 -3.21 -27.11
C VAL A 44 32.07 -4.31 -26.34
N VAL A 45 32.77 -5.04 -25.47
CA VAL A 45 32.15 -6.08 -24.64
C VAL A 45 31.14 -5.50 -23.66
N SER A 46 31.50 -4.38 -23.02
CA SER A 46 30.62 -3.69 -22.09
C SER A 46 29.36 -3.17 -22.80
N ALA A 47 29.50 -2.61 -24.02
CA ALA A 47 28.39 -2.15 -24.81
C ALA A 47 27.45 -3.29 -25.21
N ALA A 48 28.00 -4.46 -25.58
CA ALA A 48 27.21 -5.65 -25.87
C ALA A 48 26.44 -6.16 -24.63
N LEU A 49 27.10 -6.22 -23.47
CA LEU A 49 26.46 -6.60 -22.20
C LEU A 49 25.37 -5.61 -21.79
N TYR A 50 25.65 -4.33 -21.89
CA TYR A 50 24.65 -3.29 -21.62
C TYR A 50 23.41 -3.45 -22.50
N THR A 51 23.61 -3.64 -23.81
CA THR A 51 22.50 -3.86 -24.75
C THR A 51 21.70 -5.11 -24.38
N PHE A 52 22.39 -6.19 -23.98
CA PHE A 52 21.72 -7.41 -23.53
C PHE A 52 20.90 -7.18 -22.24
N GLU A 53 21.45 -6.49 -21.26
CA GLU A 53 20.73 -6.17 -20.01
C GLU A 53 19.50 -5.30 -20.27
N VAL A 54 19.60 -4.29 -21.14
CA VAL A 54 18.47 -3.46 -21.57
C VAL A 54 17.38 -4.30 -22.25
N MET A 55 17.78 -5.27 -23.10
CA MET A 55 16.82 -6.19 -23.73
C MET A 55 16.12 -7.08 -22.69
N VAL A 56 16.85 -7.57 -21.68
CA VAL A 56 16.27 -8.35 -20.58
C VAL A 56 15.27 -7.50 -19.76
N ASP A 57 15.61 -6.25 -19.46
CA ASP A 57 14.69 -5.34 -18.74
C ASP A 57 13.41 -5.10 -19.55
N ILE A 58 13.54 -4.85 -20.85
CA ILE A 58 12.38 -4.69 -21.77
C ILE A 58 11.55 -5.98 -21.79
N LEU A 59 12.18 -7.14 -21.87
CA LEU A 59 11.48 -8.42 -21.87
C LEU A 59 10.73 -8.64 -20.55
N GLN A 60 11.36 -8.34 -19.42
CA GLN A 60 10.70 -8.43 -18.10
C GLN A 60 9.50 -7.49 -18.01
N ALA A 61 9.64 -6.24 -18.46
CA ALA A 61 8.53 -5.29 -18.51
C ALA A 61 7.39 -5.80 -19.41
N THR A 62 7.71 -6.32 -20.58
CA THR A 62 6.70 -6.86 -21.51
C THR A 62 6.00 -8.09 -20.94
N ILE A 63 6.72 -9.00 -20.26
CA ILE A 63 6.11 -10.15 -19.58
C ILE A 63 5.20 -9.70 -18.45
N GLN A 64 5.62 -8.68 -17.69
CA GLN A 64 4.81 -8.11 -16.62
C GLN A 64 3.54 -7.47 -17.19
N ASP A 65 3.63 -6.71 -18.27
CA ASP A 65 2.48 -6.09 -18.94
C ASP A 65 1.49 -7.15 -19.46
N ILE A 66 1.99 -8.24 -20.06
CA ILE A 66 1.15 -9.37 -20.51
C ILE A 66 0.48 -10.04 -19.31
N ALA A 67 1.21 -10.31 -18.24
CA ALA A 67 0.67 -10.90 -17.02
C ALA A 67 -0.36 -9.98 -16.36
N ASP A 68 -0.15 -8.67 -16.46
CA ASP A 68 -1.03 -7.65 -15.89
C ASP A 68 -2.28 -7.42 -16.72
N SER A 69 -2.21 -7.55 -18.04
CA SER A 69 -3.33 -7.40 -18.96
C SER A 69 -4.13 -8.70 -19.18
N ALA A 70 -3.58 -9.86 -18.79
CA ALA A 70 -4.29 -11.12 -18.98
C ALA A 70 -5.60 -11.16 -18.16
N PRO A 71 -6.77 -11.29 -18.79
CA PRO A 71 -8.05 -11.41 -18.10
C PRO A 71 -8.14 -12.76 -17.41
N SER A 72 -7.68 -12.80 -16.14
CA SER A 72 -7.67 -14.05 -15.38
C SER A 72 -8.95 -14.31 -14.60
N GLY A 73 -9.86 -13.33 -14.50
CA GLY A 73 -11.11 -13.45 -13.75
C GLY A 73 -10.95 -13.68 -12.25
N ASN A 74 -9.73 -13.61 -11.72
CA ASN A 74 -9.48 -13.77 -10.30
C ASN A 74 -9.66 -12.46 -9.51
N ALA A 75 -9.69 -12.57 -8.18
CA ALA A 75 -9.89 -11.43 -7.30
C ALA A 75 -8.85 -10.31 -7.52
N LYS A 76 -7.58 -10.65 -7.78
CA LYS A 76 -6.52 -9.67 -8.03
C LYS A 76 -6.71 -8.90 -9.33
N TRP A 77 -7.13 -9.59 -10.39
CA TRP A 77 -7.47 -8.95 -11.66
C TRP A 77 -8.63 -7.96 -11.46
N LEU A 78 -9.69 -8.40 -10.79
CA LEU A 78 -10.86 -7.56 -10.52
C LEU A 78 -10.50 -6.36 -9.66
N GLN A 79 -9.69 -6.53 -8.62
CA GLN A 79 -9.18 -5.43 -7.81
C GLN A 79 -8.46 -4.38 -8.66
N ARG A 80 -7.60 -4.81 -9.59
CA ARG A 80 -6.89 -3.92 -10.50
C ARG A 80 -7.85 -3.17 -11.43
N GLN A 81 -8.86 -3.86 -11.97
CA GLN A 81 -9.86 -3.21 -12.82
C GLN A 81 -10.63 -2.14 -12.05
N ILE A 82 -11.03 -2.41 -10.81
CA ILE A 82 -11.72 -1.43 -9.95
C ILE A 82 -10.83 -0.20 -9.66
N LEU A 83 -9.53 -0.41 -9.40
CA LEU A 83 -8.57 0.69 -9.20
C LEU A 83 -8.33 1.51 -10.48
N ASN A 84 -8.50 0.91 -11.66
CA ASN A 84 -8.38 1.60 -12.94
C ASN A 84 -9.68 2.33 -13.36
N PHE A 85 -10.75 2.21 -12.59
CA PHE A 85 -12.02 2.89 -12.90
C PHE A 85 -11.83 4.41 -12.99
N GLN A 86 -12.31 5.01 -14.09
CA GLN A 86 -12.30 6.46 -14.34
C GLN A 86 -13.73 6.99 -14.27
N PHE A 87 -13.96 7.92 -13.35
CA PHE A 87 -15.29 8.50 -13.15
C PHE A 87 -15.61 9.53 -14.26
N GLY A 88 -16.72 9.31 -14.94
CA GLY A 88 -17.18 10.17 -16.04
C GLY A 88 -16.79 9.66 -17.43
N ASP A 89 -15.90 8.67 -17.51
CA ASP A 89 -15.47 8.07 -18.76
C ASP A 89 -16.17 6.72 -19.03
N VAL A 90 -16.27 6.39 -20.32
CA VAL A 90 -16.86 5.12 -20.75
C VAL A 90 -15.76 4.19 -21.24
N ILE A 91 -15.78 2.96 -20.78
CA ILE A 91 -14.87 1.92 -21.27
C ILE A 91 -15.28 1.41 -22.66
N THR A 92 -14.28 0.99 -23.41
CA THR A 92 -14.44 0.13 -24.58
C THR A 92 -13.73 -1.19 -24.34
N LEU A 93 -14.32 -2.30 -24.78
CA LEU A 93 -13.63 -3.59 -24.73
C LEU A 93 -12.82 -3.77 -26.03
N VAL A 94 -11.51 -3.79 -25.90
CA VAL A 94 -10.59 -4.10 -27.00
C VAL A 94 -10.04 -5.49 -26.72
N ASP A 95 -10.34 -6.45 -27.60
CA ASP A 95 -9.96 -7.86 -27.40
C ASP A 95 -10.37 -8.43 -26.02
N PHE A 96 -11.56 -8.06 -25.56
CA PHE A 96 -12.13 -8.39 -24.24
C PHE A 96 -11.35 -7.76 -23.05
N VAL A 97 -10.47 -6.82 -23.28
CA VAL A 97 -9.78 -6.04 -22.25
C VAL A 97 -10.45 -4.69 -22.07
N PRO A 98 -10.93 -4.35 -20.85
CA PRO A 98 -11.48 -3.03 -20.58
C PRO A 98 -10.42 -1.94 -20.79
N THR A 99 -10.70 -0.99 -21.65
CA THR A 99 -9.75 0.05 -22.04
C THR A 99 -10.43 1.41 -22.05
N TYR A 100 -9.75 2.41 -21.49
CA TYR A 100 -10.11 3.82 -21.64
C TYR A 100 -9.30 4.47 -22.76
N SER A 101 -9.94 5.34 -23.55
CA SER A 101 -9.24 6.09 -24.59
C SER A 101 -9.83 7.50 -24.68
N PRO A 102 -9.08 8.54 -24.22
CA PRO A 102 -7.76 8.47 -23.57
C PRO A 102 -7.80 7.92 -22.13
N VAL A 103 -6.65 7.49 -21.60
CA VAL A 103 -6.51 7.18 -20.19
C VAL A 103 -6.31 8.49 -19.42
N ASP A 104 -7.19 8.78 -18.47
CA ASP A 104 -7.08 9.92 -17.55
C ASP A 104 -6.87 9.43 -16.11
N GLU A 105 -5.64 9.53 -15.64
CA GLU A 105 -5.32 9.11 -14.25
C GLU A 105 -5.97 10.00 -13.20
N SER A 106 -6.28 11.27 -13.52
CA SER A 106 -6.94 12.18 -12.60
C SER A 106 -8.42 11.84 -12.37
N ALA A 107 -9.03 11.10 -13.31
CA ALA A 107 -10.38 10.59 -13.19
C ALA A 107 -10.49 9.30 -12.35
N ARG A 108 -9.36 8.70 -11.96
CA ARG A 108 -9.33 7.53 -11.07
C ARG A 108 -9.64 7.95 -9.65
N ILE A 109 -10.88 7.70 -9.23
CA ILE A 109 -11.35 8.11 -7.91
C ILE A 109 -11.21 7.03 -6.85
N VAL A 110 -11.14 5.75 -7.23
CA VAL A 110 -10.94 4.64 -6.29
C VAL A 110 -9.45 4.51 -6.02
N THR A 111 -9.03 4.79 -4.80
CA THR A 111 -7.60 4.74 -4.41
C THR A 111 -7.23 3.45 -3.72
N VAL A 112 -8.18 2.87 -2.98
CA VAL A 112 -8.00 1.57 -2.33
C VAL A 112 -9.19 0.66 -2.61
N CYS A 113 -8.91 -0.61 -2.82
CA CYS A 113 -9.91 -1.63 -3.12
C CYS A 113 -9.47 -2.99 -2.57
N SER A 114 -10.42 -3.72 -1.99
CA SER A 114 -10.26 -5.13 -1.65
C SER A 114 -11.34 -5.96 -2.33
N VAL A 115 -10.95 -7.09 -2.87
CA VAL A 115 -11.84 -8.04 -3.52
C VAL A 115 -11.65 -9.40 -2.87
N LYS A 116 -12.73 -9.92 -2.27
CA LYS A 116 -12.74 -11.23 -1.60
C LYS A 116 -13.89 -12.09 -2.10
N GLU A 117 -13.62 -13.35 -2.34
CA GLU A 117 -14.64 -14.35 -2.64
C GLU A 117 -15.32 -14.80 -1.35
N LEU A 118 -16.64 -14.66 -1.28
CA LEU A 118 -17.46 -15.08 -0.14
C LEU A 118 -18.03 -16.49 -0.29
N GLY A 119 -17.70 -17.19 -1.39
CA GLY A 119 -18.30 -18.47 -1.76
C GLY A 119 -19.62 -18.30 -2.53
N SER A 120 -20.15 -19.40 -3.05
CA SER A 120 -21.42 -19.43 -3.80
C SER A 120 -21.52 -18.46 -4.98
N GLY A 121 -20.37 -18.09 -5.60
CA GLY A 121 -20.33 -17.15 -6.72
C GLY A 121 -20.56 -15.69 -6.30
N VAL A 122 -20.39 -15.35 -5.02
CA VAL A 122 -20.47 -13.98 -4.52
C VAL A 122 -19.07 -13.43 -4.27
N VAL A 123 -18.84 -12.23 -4.79
CA VAL A 123 -17.59 -11.48 -4.58
C VAL A 123 -17.90 -10.19 -3.82
N SER A 124 -17.24 -9.97 -2.71
CA SER A 124 -17.27 -8.70 -1.96
C SER A 124 -16.21 -7.77 -2.51
N ILE A 125 -16.62 -6.56 -2.87
CA ILE A 125 -15.77 -5.50 -3.38
C ILE A 125 -15.89 -4.32 -2.42
N LYS A 126 -14.87 -4.12 -1.58
CA LYS A 126 -14.76 -2.94 -0.71
C LYS A 126 -13.96 -1.88 -1.41
N VAL A 127 -14.43 -0.63 -1.36
CA VAL A 127 -13.79 0.51 -2.05
C VAL A 127 -13.77 1.72 -1.14
N ALA A 128 -12.71 2.53 -1.28
CA ALA A 128 -12.65 3.85 -0.71
C ALA A 128 -11.87 4.80 -1.63
N LYS A 129 -12.02 6.10 -1.41
CA LYS A 129 -11.32 7.18 -2.13
C LYS A 129 -10.54 8.05 -1.16
N GLY A 130 -9.62 8.85 -1.69
CA GLY A 130 -8.76 9.74 -0.92
C GLY A 130 -7.40 9.14 -0.65
N THR A 131 -6.69 9.68 0.31
CA THR A 131 -5.37 9.22 0.76
C THR A 131 -5.38 9.10 2.28
N ALA A 132 -4.68 8.11 2.84
CA ALA A 132 -4.53 8.02 4.29
C ALA A 132 -3.91 9.32 4.87
N PRO A 133 -4.35 9.78 6.02
CA PRO A 133 -5.36 9.20 6.92
C PRO A 133 -6.82 9.55 6.59
N SER A 134 -7.08 10.22 5.47
CA SER A 134 -8.38 10.79 5.10
C SER A 134 -9.12 9.97 4.03
N LEU A 135 -9.05 8.63 4.11
CA LEU A 135 -9.89 7.79 3.28
C LEU A 135 -11.37 7.98 3.62
N GLY A 136 -12.21 7.91 2.61
CA GLY A 136 -13.65 8.02 2.75
C GLY A 136 -14.43 7.23 1.70
N PRO A 137 -15.74 7.07 1.88
CA PRO A 137 -16.58 6.39 0.91
C PRO A 137 -16.73 7.20 -0.39
N LEU A 138 -17.03 6.51 -1.47
CA LEU A 138 -17.48 7.14 -2.70
C LEU A 138 -18.85 7.78 -2.46
N SER A 139 -19.11 8.90 -3.11
CA SER A 139 -20.44 9.50 -3.14
C SER A 139 -21.45 8.62 -3.89
N ALA A 140 -22.74 8.85 -3.72
CA ALA A 140 -23.76 8.04 -4.36
C ALA A 140 -23.65 8.00 -5.92
N PRO A 141 -23.39 9.13 -6.62
CA PRO A 141 -23.17 9.10 -8.07
C PRO A 141 -21.90 8.35 -8.49
N GLU A 142 -20.79 8.49 -7.72
CA GLU A 142 -19.54 7.77 -8.00
C GLU A 142 -19.72 6.26 -7.84
N LEU A 143 -20.41 5.83 -6.77
CA LEU A 143 -20.72 4.42 -6.56
C LEU A 143 -21.66 3.87 -7.63
N ALA A 144 -22.63 4.65 -8.08
CA ALA A 144 -23.52 4.25 -9.17
C ALA A 144 -22.73 4.03 -10.47
N ALA A 145 -21.86 4.99 -10.84
CA ALA A 145 -21.00 4.87 -12.00
C ALA A 145 -20.02 3.68 -11.91
N LEU A 146 -19.47 3.39 -10.72
CA LEU A 146 -18.65 2.21 -10.50
C LEU A 146 -19.45 0.90 -10.68
N LYS A 147 -20.70 0.87 -10.24
CA LYS A 147 -21.58 -0.27 -10.48
C LYS A 147 -21.90 -0.43 -11.96
N ASP A 148 -22.17 0.65 -12.67
CA ASP A 148 -22.39 0.65 -14.12
C ASP A 148 -21.14 0.16 -14.88
N TYR A 149 -19.95 0.57 -14.44
CA TYR A 149 -18.69 0.05 -14.94
C TYR A 149 -18.56 -1.46 -14.73
N TYR A 150 -18.97 -1.98 -13.57
CA TYR A 150 -18.90 -3.42 -13.29
C TYR A 150 -19.95 -4.22 -14.02
N PHE A 151 -21.23 -3.83 -13.92
CA PHE A 151 -22.35 -4.61 -14.46
C PHE A 151 -22.64 -4.33 -15.93
N GLY A 152 -22.15 -3.22 -16.46
CA GLY A 152 -22.59 -2.67 -17.73
C GLY A 152 -23.95 -1.98 -17.63
N THR A 153 -24.31 -1.34 -18.72
CA THR A 153 -25.60 -0.67 -18.91
C THR A 153 -26.27 -1.23 -20.17
N SER A 154 -27.46 -0.72 -20.52
CA SER A 154 -28.10 -1.09 -21.77
C SER A 154 -27.30 -0.73 -23.04
N THR A 155 -26.31 0.16 -22.90
CA THR A 155 -25.51 0.72 -24.01
C THR A 155 -24.00 0.44 -23.87
N THR A 156 -23.54 -0.01 -22.71
CA THR A 156 -22.11 -0.29 -22.44
C THR A 156 -21.94 -1.67 -21.85
N GLU A 157 -20.90 -2.37 -22.25
CA GLU A 157 -20.51 -3.62 -21.63
C GLU A 157 -19.80 -3.35 -20.29
N GLY A 158 -19.98 -4.27 -19.32
CA GLY A 158 -19.33 -4.20 -18.02
C GLY A 158 -18.15 -5.17 -17.95
N ILE A 159 -17.34 -4.99 -16.91
CA ILE A 159 -16.19 -5.87 -16.64
C ILE A 159 -16.55 -7.14 -15.86
N GLY A 160 -17.80 -7.25 -15.38
CA GLY A 160 -18.26 -8.36 -14.55
C GLY A 160 -18.35 -9.67 -15.30
N PHE A 161 -18.12 -10.78 -14.60
CA PHE A 161 -18.23 -12.13 -15.18
C PHE A 161 -19.64 -12.71 -15.03
N ALA A 162 -20.09 -13.40 -16.06
CA ALA A 162 -21.36 -14.11 -16.02
C ALA A 162 -21.37 -15.13 -14.88
N GLY A 163 -22.43 -15.11 -14.06
CA GLY A 163 -22.60 -16.01 -12.91
C GLY A 163 -21.93 -15.55 -11.61
N VAL A 164 -21.16 -14.46 -11.63
CA VAL A 164 -20.56 -13.85 -10.43
C VAL A 164 -21.45 -12.70 -9.95
N ARG A 165 -21.81 -12.72 -8.67
CA ARG A 165 -22.56 -11.64 -8.01
C ARG A 165 -21.61 -10.75 -7.25
N ALA A 166 -21.50 -9.47 -7.62
CA ALA A 166 -20.71 -8.50 -6.87
C ALA A 166 -21.56 -7.82 -5.78
N GLN A 167 -21.01 -7.78 -4.58
CA GLN A 167 -21.50 -6.99 -3.46
C GLN A 167 -20.53 -5.85 -3.19
N PHE A 168 -20.95 -4.63 -3.51
CA PHE A 168 -20.15 -3.44 -3.23
C PHE A 168 -20.36 -2.99 -1.78
N VAL A 169 -19.24 -2.82 -1.06
CA VAL A 169 -19.21 -2.28 0.29
C VAL A 169 -18.51 -0.92 0.21
N ASN A 170 -19.27 0.13 0.49
CA ASN A 170 -18.86 1.53 0.43
C ASN A 170 -19.39 2.21 1.69
N LEU A 171 -18.64 2.14 2.78
CA LEU A 171 -19.03 2.56 4.11
C LEU A 171 -18.06 3.62 4.62
N ASP A 172 -18.53 4.45 5.54
CA ASP A 172 -17.68 5.31 6.35
C ASP A 172 -16.71 4.48 7.20
N PRO A 173 -15.54 5.03 7.60
CA PRO A 173 -14.54 4.29 8.37
C PRO A 173 -15.10 3.72 9.66
N ASP A 174 -14.68 2.51 10.00
CA ASP A 174 -14.91 1.99 11.34
C ASP A 174 -14.19 2.87 12.36
N ARG A 175 -14.71 2.93 13.57
CA ARG A 175 -14.16 3.76 14.66
C ARG A 175 -13.65 2.88 15.78
N MET A 176 -12.48 3.22 16.29
CA MET A 176 -11.88 2.51 17.41
C MET A 176 -11.61 3.46 18.57
N ARG A 177 -12.25 3.20 19.69
CA ARG A 177 -11.94 3.83 20.96
C ARG A 177 -10.82 3.04 21.62
N VAL A 178 -9.75 3.72 21.94
CA VAL A 178 -8.59 3.15 22.64
C VAL A 178 -8.48 3.84 24.00
N GLU A 179 -8.60 3.10 25.09
CA GLU A 179 -8.33 3.59 26.42
C GLU A 179 -7.07 2.93 26.96
N ALA A 180 -6.10 3.74 27.34
CA ALA A 180 -4.81 3.27 27.79
C ALA A 180 -4.23 4.13 28.92
N THR A 181 -3.47 3.47 29.79
CA THR A 181 -2.55 4.14 30.71
C THR A 181 -1.14 4.00 30.16
N VAL A 182 -0.53 5.15 29.86
CA VAL A 182 0.83 5.24 29.33
C VAL A 182 1.76 5.73 30.44
N TYR A 183 2.76 4.92 30.76
CA TYR A 183 3.78 5.27 31.74
C TYR A 183 4.96 5.92 31.03
N PHE A 184 5.36 7.11 31.50
CA PHE A 184 6.44 7.86 30.89
C PHE A 184 7.57 8.16 31.87
N LEU A 185 8.77 8.36 31.36
CA LEU A 185 9.96 8.66 32.15
C LEU A 185 9.97 10.15 32.55
N GLY A 186 10.18 10.45 33.80
CA GLY A 186 10.10 11.81 34.38
C GLY A 186 11.07 12.86 33.80
N GLN A 187 11.99 12.44 32.93
CA GLN A 187 12.85 13.37 32.16
C GLN A 187 12.15 14.01 30.96
N TYR A 188 10.95 13.54 30.58
CA TYR A 188 10.16 14.04 29.47
C TYR A 188 8.98 14.87 29.96
N VAL A 189 8.51 15.78 29.15
CA VAL A 189 7.33 16.58 29.44
C VAL A 189 6.07 15.76 29.12
N GLU A 190 5.19 15.58 30.10
CA GLU A 190 3.95 14.78 29.97
C GLU A 190 3.13 15.16 28.74
N ALA A 191 2.90 16.45 28.53
CA ALA A 191 2.06 16.94 27.42
C ALA A 191 2.68 16.62 26.04
N ASP A 192 3.99 16.66 25.92
CA ASP A 192 4.69 16.37 24.66
C ASP A 192 4.62 14.86 24.38
N VAL A 193 4.90 14.02 25.40
CA VAL A 193 4.78 12.55 25.25
C VAL A 193 3.35 12.14 24.93
N LYS A 194 2.35 12.78 25.55
CA LYS A 194 0.93 12.49 25.25
C LYS A 194 0.59 12.82 23.80
N ALA A 195 1.03 13.97 23.31
CA ALA A 195 0.81 14.36 21.91
C ALA A 195 1.46 13.37 20.95
N ASP A 196 2.73 13.00 21.19
CA ASP A 196 3.46 12.01 20.37
C ASP A 196 2.78 10.63 20.42
N VAL A 197 2.19 10.22 21.54
CA VAL A 197 1.42 8.97 21.66
C VAL A 197 0.13 9.02 20.82
N ILE A 198 -0.60 10.13 20.86
CA ILE A 198 -1.82 10.31 20.05
C ILE A 198 -1.45 10.27 18.56
N ASP A 199 -0.42 10.99 18.17
CA ASP A 199 0.09 10.98 16.78
C ASP A 199 0.51 9.57 16.35
N ALA A 200 1.18 8.82 17.21
CA ALA A 200 1.58 7.43 16.93
C ALA A 200 0.39 6.48 16.72
N ILE A 201 -0.70 6.67 17.46
CA ILE A 201 -1.95 5.90 17.28
C ILE A 201 -2.61 6.25 15.95
N ASP A 202 -2.71 7.54 15.63
CA ASP A 202 -3.32 8.02 14.38
C ASP A 202 -2.46 7.60 13.16
N ASP A 203 -1.13 7.68 13.26
CA ASP A 203 -0.21 7.18 12.25
C ASP A 203 -0.30 5.65 12.06
N PHE A 204 -0.50 4.91 13.14
CA PHE A 204 -0.75 3.47 13.06
C PHE A 204 -2.03 3.17 12.27
N PHE A 205 -3.12 3.89 12.53
CA PHE A 205 -4.37 3.72 11.78
C PHE A 205 -4.23 4.19 10.33
N ALA A 206 -3.51 5.27 10.08
CA ALA A 206 -3.22 5.76 8.73
C ALA A 206 -2.41 4.72 7.93
N THR A 207 -1.38 4.15 8.54
CA THR A 207 -0.58 3.08 7.92
C THR A 207 -1.42 1.84 7.63
N PHE A 208 -2.34 1.48 8.55
CA PHE A 208 -3.27 0.37 8.33
C PHE A 208 -4.20 0.63 7.13
N GLN A 209 -4.70 1.85 6.97
CA GLN A 209 -5.54 2.23 5.82
C GLN A 209 -4.82 2.04 4.49
N ASP A 210 -3.54 2.37 4.43
CA ASP A 210 -2.76 2.32 3.19
C ASP A 210 -2.28 0.89 2.85
N VAL A 211 -1.73 0.18 3.84
CA VAL A 211 -1.02 -1.09 3.62
C VAL A 211 -1.91 -2.31 3.82
N ALA A 212 -2.92 -2.22 4.69
CA ALA A 212 -3.73 -3.36 5.12
C ALA A 212 -5.24 -3.14 4.96
N PHE A 213 -5.67 -2.41 3.94
CA PHE A 213 -7.08 -2.19 3.64
C PHE A 213 -7.86 -3.52 3.61
N ASP A 214 -9.03 -3.55 4.29
CA ASP A 214 -9.83 -4.75 4.54
C ASP A 214 -9.08 -5.86 5.31
N GLY A 215 -8.12 -5.46 6.12
CA GLY A 215 -7.32 -6.34 6.96
C GLY A 215 -7.88 -6.48 8.37
N THR A 216 -7.03 -7.07 9.20
CA THR A 216 -7.28 -7.27 10.64
C THR A 216 -6.28 -6.45 11.44
N VAL A 217 -6.78 -5.64 12.34
CA VAL A 217 -5.98 -4.85 13.29
C VAL A 217 -5.67 -5.69 14.50
N PHE A 218 -4.40 -5.86 14.82
CA PHE A 218 -3.94 -6.59 16.00
C PHE A 218 -3.55 -5.60 17.09
N MET A 219 -4.12 -5.74 18.28
CA MET A 219 -3.88 -4.83 19.40
C MET A 219 -2.43 -4.83 19.87
N ILE A 220 -1.75 -5.95 19.74
CA ILE A 220 -0.31 -6.03 20.05
C ILE A 220 0.52 -5.06 19.19
N LYS A 221 0.18 -4.87 17.92
CA LYS A 221 0.88 -3.92 17.06
C LYS A 221 0.59 -2.46 17.40
N LEU A 222 -0.61 -2.19 17.93
CA LEU A 222 -0.95 -0.87 18.46
C LEU A 222 -0.11 -0.57 19.70
N VAL A 223 0.04 -1.53 20.61
CA VAL A 223 0.92 -1.40 21.78
C VAL A 223 2.37 -1.16 21.34
N ASP A 224 2.87 -1.92 20.37
CA ASP A 224 4.22 -1.75 19.84
C ASP A 224 4.43 -0.33 19.28
N ALA A 225 3.43 0.22 18.57
CA ALA A 225 3.50 1.57 18.02
C ALA A 225 3.58 2.63 19.13
N ILE A 226 2.77 2.50 20.19
CA ILE A 226 2.80 3.42 21.33
C ILE A 226 4.13 3.29 22.12
N GLN A 227 4.62 2.08 22.32
CA GLN A 227 5.89 1.84 23.02
C GLN A 227 7.12 2.33 22.25
N ALA A 228 7.02 2.51 20.95
CA ALA A 228 8.09 3.08 20.14
C ALA A 228 8.26 4.60 20.33
N VAL A 229 7.30 5.27 20.98
CA VAL A 229 7.36 6.72 21.24
C VAL A 229 8.47 7.03 22.27
N PRO A 230 9.36 7.97 21.99
CA PRO A 230 10.41 8.37 22.92
C PRO A 230 9.84 8.86 24.25
N GLY A 231 10.34 8.35 25.33
CA GLY A 231 9.87 8.71 26.69
C GLY A 231 8.79 7.78 27.26
N VAL A 232 8.16 6.94 26.45
CA VAL A 232 7.25 5.90 26.94
C VAL A 232 8.09 4.74 27.51
N SER A 233 7.74 4.35 28.72
CA SER A 233 8.34 3.20 29.43
C SER A 233 7.47 1.95 29.26
N ARG A 234 6.17 2.10 29.46
CA ARG A 234 5.23 0.99 29.48
C ARG A 234 3.83 1.47 29.06
N VAL A 235 3.06 0.58 28.45
CA VAL A 235 1.66 0.83 28.03
C VAL A 235 0.75 -0.25 28.60
N GLU A 236 -0.37 0.14 29.17
CA GLU A 236 -1.44 -0.75 29.59
C GLU A 236 -2.73 -0.33 28.86
N LEU A 237 -3.18 -1.15 27.93
CA LEU A 237 -4.49 -1.00 27.32
C LEU A 237 -5.55 -1.44 28.36
N THR A 238 -6.52 -0.57 28.66
CA THR A 238 -7.54 -0.82 29.68
C THR A 238 -8.90 -1.17 29.09
N ASP A 239 -9.28 -0.50 27.98
CA ASP A 239 -10.54 -0.76 27.28
C ASP A 239 -10.38 -0.42 25.79
N ILE A 240 -10.84 -1.32 24.94
CA ILE A 240 -10.81 -1.13 23.50
C ILE A 240 -12.18 -1.48 22.95
N LYS A 241 -12.78 -0.53 22.20
CA LYS A 241 -14.06 -0.74 21.54
C LYS A 241 -13.96 -0.38 20.08
N ALA A 242 -14.50 -1.25 19.23
CA ALA A 242 -14.61 -0.96 17.81
C ALA A 242 -16.07 -0.99 17.36
N ARG A 243 -16.39 -0.15 16.39
CA ARG A 243 -17.73 -0.04 15.84
C ARG A 243 -17.72 0.40 14.38
N GLU A 244 -18.76 0.02 13.66
CA GLU A 244 -19.09 0.65 12.38
C GLU A 244 -19.52 2.11 12.60
N ALA A 245 -19.30 2.99 11.64
CA ALA A 245 -19.66 4.42 11.75
C ALA A 245 -21.14 4.66 12.13
N THR A 246 -22.03 3.80 11.64
CA THR A 246 -23.49 3.89 11.87
C THR A 246 -23.94 3.33 13.23
N VAL A 247 -23.09 2.60 13.92
CA VAL A 247 -23.38 2.00 15.22
C VAL A 247 -23.02 2.99 16.33
N ALA A 248 -23.91 3.14 17.32
CA ALA A 248 -23.64 4.01 18.47
C ALA A 248 -22.51 3.41 19.35
N LEU A 249 -21.71 4.26 19.98
CA LEU A 249 -20.58 3.82 20.86
C LEU A 249 -21.04 2.88 21.99
N GLY A 250 -22.24 3.09 22.54
CA GLY A 250 -22.80 2.22 23.58
C GLY A 250 -23.14 0.79 23.12
N SER A 251 -23.12 0.55 21.80
CA SER A 251 -23.30 -0.77 21.18
C SER A 251 -22.04 -1.24 20.45
N ALA A 252 -20.90 -0.57 20.69
CA ALA A 252 -19.61 -0.98 20.13
C ALA A 252 -19.22 -2.37 20.63
N THR A 253 -18.43 -3.07 19.83
CA THR A 253 -17.89 -4.38 20.20
C THR A 253 -16.66 -4.19 21.09
N ASP A 254 -16.67 -4.83 22.27
CA ASP A 254 -15.49 -4.89 23.14
C ASP A 254 -14.43 -5.78 22.50
N ILE A 255 -13.20 -5.26 22.41
CA ILE A 255 -12.05 -5.99 21.85
C ILE A 255 -11.12 -6.37 23.00
N ASP A 256 -10.72 -7.64 23.03
CA ASP A 256 -9.71 -8.09 23.98
C ASP A 256 -8.40 -7.31 23.73
N VAL A 257 -7.75 -6.86 24.81
CA VAL A 257 -6.50 -6.07 24.73
C VAL A 257 -5.33 -6.81 24.07
N GLN A 258 -5.40 -8.12 23.98
CA GLN A 258 -4.49 -8.96 23.20
C GLN A 258 -5.11 -9.54 21.94
N GLY A 259 -6.32 -9.11 21.62
CA GLY A 259 -7.11 -9.60 20.50
C GLY A 259 -6.84 -8.88 19.19
N TYR A 260 -7.86 -8.95 18.36
CA TYR A 260 -7.84 -8.31 17.05
C TYR A 260 -9.23 -7.83 16.66
N TYR A 261 -9.28 -6.89 15.73
CA TYR A 261 -10.49 -6.41 15.09
C TYR A 261 -10.39 -6.55 13.57
N THR A 262 -11.40 -7.17 12.95
CA THR A 262 -11.50 -7.22 11.48
C THR A 262 -12.45 -6.14 11.01
N THR A 263 -11.98 -5.24 10.16
CA THR A 263 -12.71 -4.08 9.71
C THR A 263 -13.90 -4.44 8.82
N VAL A 264 -15.05 -3.80 9.07
CA VAL A 264 -16.26 -3.96 8.25
C VAL A 264 -16.19 -3.04 7.03
N ALA A 265 -15.85 -1.78 7.24
CA ALA A 265 -15.65 -0.82 6.15
C ALA A 265 -14.41 -1.11 5.32
N GLY A 266 -13.39 -1.77 5.89
CA GLY A 266 -12.09 -2.04 5.28
C GLY A 266 -10.99 -1.11 5.80
N TYR A 267 -11.33 -0.07 6.53
CA TYR A 267 -10.44 0.92 7.13
C TYR A 267 -11.06 1.48 8.42
N LEU A 268 -10.23 2.09 9.25
CA LEU A 268 -10.67 2.61 10.55
C LEU A 268 -9.94 3.90 10.89
N ILE A 269 -10.54 4.65 11.81
CA ILE A 269 -10.01 5.87 12.42
C ILE A 269 -10.19 5.81 13.93
N SER A 270 -9.54 6.73 14.64
CA SER A 270 -9.78 6.97 16.06
C SER A 270 -11.22 7.39 16.32
N GLU A 271 -11.74 7.05 17.48
CA GLU A 271 -13.06 7.50 17.92
C GLU A 271 -13.09 9.03 18.08
N ASP A 272 -14.10 9.69 17.50
CA ASP A 272 -14.26 11.15 17.48
C ASP A 272 -15.47 11.64 18.29
N THR A 273 -16.16 10.74 19.00
CA THR A 273 -17.29 11.12 19.86
C THR A 273 -16.78 11.91 21.06
N ALA A 274 -17.45 13.00 21.39
CA ALA A 274 -17.12 13.86 22.54
C ALA A 274 -16.91 13.04 23.82
N SER A 275 -15.85 13.35 24.56
CA SER A 275 -15.39 12.67 25.79
C SER A 275 -14.90 11.22 25.55
N ASN A 276 -14.63 10.83 24.31
CA ASN A 276 -14.09 9.51 23.96
C ASN A 276 -13.00 9.60 22.89
N THR A 277 -12.49 10.79 22.64
CA THR A 277 -11.34 11.01 21.76
C THR A 277 -10.07 10.44 22.40
N LEU A 278 -9.00 10.27 21.63
CA LEU A 278 -7.71 9.82 22.18
C LEU A 278 -7.22 10.73 23.29
N ASP A 279 -7.45 12.06 23.18
CA ASP A 279 -7.06 13.01 24.24
C ASP A 279 -7.83 12.77 25.57
N ASP A 280 -9.08 12.33 25.49
CA ASP A 280 -9.90 12.01 26.66
C ASP A 280 -9.56 10.66 27.30
N THR A 281 -9.10 9.69 26.49
CA THR A 281 -8.98 8.28 26.90
C THR A 281 -7.56 7.83 27.17
N ILE A 282 -6.55 8.60 26.72
CA ILE A 282 -5.14 8.32 27.04
C ILE A 282 -4.75 9.02 28.33
N THR A 283 -4.48 8.23 29.36
CA THR A 283 -4.04 8.69 30.68
C THR A 283 -2.53 8.55 30.80
N MET A 284 -1.86 9.63 31.20
CA MET A 284 -0.41 9.63 31.43
C MET A 284 -0.10 9.40 32.91
N THR A 285 0.91 8.59 33.17
CA THR A 285 1.39 8.32 34.55
C THR A 285 2.92 8.38 34.55
N GLU A 286 3.49 9.23 35.39
CA GLU A 286 4.94 9.28 35.55
C GLU A 286 5.45 8.03 36.25
N GLU A 287 6.41 7.35 35.66
CA GLU A 287 7.07 6.21 36.27
C GLU A 287 8.24 6.70 37.11
N SER A 288 8.10 6.58 38.44
CA SER A 288 9.21 6.84 39.37
C SER A 288 10.22 5.70 39.29
N ILE A 289 11.44 6.02 38.88
CA ILE A 289 12.60 5.13 38.86
C ILE A 289 13.07 4.83 40.30
#